data_ba8bc2c49724e83fbd733bc2cafb72c9
#
_entry.id   ba8bc2c49724e83fbd733bc2cafb72c9
#
_cell.length_a   1.000
_cell.length_b   1.000
_cell.length_c   1.000
_cell.angle_alpha   90.00
_cell.angle_beta   90.00
_cell.angle_gamma   90.00
#
_symmetry.space_group_name_H-M   'P 1'
#
loop_
_entity.id
_entity.type
_entity.pdbx_description
1 polymer ?
#
loop_
_entity_poly.entity_id
_entity_poly.type
_entity_poly.pdbx_seq_one_letter_code
_entity_poly.pdbx_strand_id
1 'polypeptide(L)'
;MQQGYYSTAWSDIKNSPGWFAKVCLLGLINFIPVFGSMVCYGYSYGWARDIAWNVHQPMPARLLGNEDGKLYSRGFFALVIFFVASIVSVIPGIIIGDSAFSSLVVSLLSHFLCMFAAIGVMRMAIYGRISAGFQVKKMWSMMTHDFNGLLRILGMVILAGLIIGFAFGIGFALLAVLFVVFCMLAVGGDISMYLFYDSSSFDPSVIGAFAPAAIICLVLVLVLAYITSCASCWLNLLQARAMGYWTRQFDVASWRGQNDPMPFEAEDAAATAAAAAANAAAIAAAGAAAEKQPPSEEDPIKPVPATSAAPAVDPSTQLVADEPYEAPASGETPATDPVQPAEAPLCPKCGQLNNPGSKFCVACGSKLAD
;
A
#
# COMPACT_ATOMS: atom_id res chain seq x y z
N MET A 1 8.91 -15.08 19.54
CA MET A 1 9.39 -13.93 18.72
C MET A 1 8.57 -13.91 17.45
N GLN A 2 7.80 -12.88 17.18
CA GLN A 2 7.16 -12.72 15.88
C GLN A 2 8.24 -12.62 14.81
N GLN A 3 8.26 -13.57 13.88
CA GLN A 3 9.13 -13.48 12.71
C GLN A 3 8.76 -12.17 11.98
N GLY A 4 9.76 -11.38 11.59
CA GLY A 4 9.49 -10.12 10.90
C GLY A 4 8.76 -10.37 9.59
N TYR A 5 7.84 -9.49 9.20
CA TYR A 5 7.04 -9.60 7.97
C TYR A 5 7.87 -9.94 6.72
N TYR A 6 9.08 -9.40 6.65
CA TYR A 6 10.00 -9.60 5.53
C TYR A 6 10.64 -10.99 5.49
N SER A 7 11.08 -11.50 6.65
CA SER A 7 11.67 -12.84 6.73
C SER A 7 10.65 -13.91 6.40
N THR A 8 9.40 -13.73 6.84
CA THR A 8 8.30 -14.64 6.52
C THR A 8 7.95 -14.57 5.03
N ALA A 9 7.82 -13.36 4.46
CA ALA A 9 7.57 -13.18 3.04
C ALA A 9 8.68 -13.78 2.17
N TRP A 10 9.94 -13.62 2.57
CA TRP A 10 11.08 -14.24 1.88
C TRP A 10 11.05 -15.77 1.95
N SER A 11 10.73 -16.32 3.12
CA SER A 11 10.55 -17.76 3.29
C SER A 11 9.47 -18.31 2.36
N ASP A 12 8.33 -17.62 2.23
CA ASP A 12 7.25 -18.01 1.32
C ASP A 12 7.70 -18.02 -0.15
N ILE A 13 8.44 -16.98 -0.57
CA ILE A 13 8.99 -16.93 -1.94
C ILE A 13 9.93 -18.10 -2.16
N LYS A 14 10.92 -18.28 -1.28
CA LYS A 14 11.97 -19.28 -1.41
C LYS A 14 11.41 -20.72 -1.41
N ASN A 15 10.38 -20.97 -0.62
CA ASN A 15 9.74 -22.29 -0.52
C ASN A 15 8.72 -22.53 -1.64
N SER A 16 8.43 -21.54 -2.49
CA SER A 16 7.52 -21.72 -3.62
C SER A 16 8.20 -22.47 -4.77
N PRO A 17 7.54 -23.49 -5.37
CA PRO A 17 8.11 -24.24 -6.48
C PRO A 17 8.43 -23.34 -7.67
N GLY A 18 9.67 -23.42 -8.17
CA GLY A 18 10.13 -22.68 -9.33
C GLY A 18 10.15 -21.15 -9.17
N TRP A 19 10.27 -20.65 -7.95
CA TRP A 19 10.23 -19.22 -7.64
C TRP A 19 11.22 -18.40 -8.47
N PHE A 20 12.45 -18.87 -8.65
CA PHE A 20 13.48 -18.15 -9.40
C PHE A 20 13.10 -17.98 -10.88
N ALA A 21 12.64 -19.05 -11.53
CA ALA A 21 12.17 -19.00 -12.91
C ALA A 21 10.97 -18.05 -13.08
N LYS A 22 10.05 -18.05 -12.09
CA LYS A 22 8.90 -17.11 -12.10
C LYS A 22 9.34 -15.67 -11.97
N VAL A 23 10.31 -15.35 -11.11
CA VAL A 23 10.87 -14.00 -10.97
C VAL A 23 11.57 -13.57 -12.24
N CYS A 24 12.41 -14.44 -12.85
CA CYS A 24 13.07 -14.15 -14.11
C CYS A 24 12.07 -13.89 -15.25
N LEU A 25 11.01 -14.69 -15.32
CA LEU A 25 9.98 -14.51 -16.34
C LEU A 25 9.15 -13.24 -16.12
N LEU A 26 8.83 -12.90 -14.86
CA LEU A 26 8.21 -11.60 -14.53
C LEU A 26 9.13 -10.44 -14.93
N GLY A 27 10.45 -10.55 -14.66
CA GLY A 27 11.43 -9.56 -15.08
C GLY A 27 11.46 -9.37 -16.59
N LEU A 28 11.32 -10.45 -17.37
CA LEU A 28 11.22 -10.37 -18.83
C LEU A 28 9.92 -9.68 -19.27
N ILE A 29 8.80 -10.07 -18.70
CA ILE A 29 7.48 -9.44 -18.99
C ILE A 29 7.51 -7.95 -18.67
N ASN A 30 8.21 -7.56 -17.60
CA ASN A 30 8.30 -6.17 -17.14
C ASN A 30 9.03 -5.23 -18.13
N PHE A 31 9.75 -5.77 -19.14
CA PHE A 31 10.27 -4.97 -20.24
C PHE A 31 9.19 -4.41 -21.17
N ILE A 32 7.99 -4.97 -21.14
CA ILE A 32 6.86 -4.42 -21.91
C ILE A 32 6.29 -3.26 -21.10
N PRO A 33 6.45 -2.00 -21.55
CA PRO A 33 5.99 -0.84 -20.80
C PRO A 33 4.49 -0.94 -20.47
N VAL A 34 4.10 -0.49 -19.30
CA VAL A 34 2.72 -0.51 -18.76
C VAL A 34 2.18 -1.92 -18.55
N PHE A 35 2.16 -2.76 -19.61
CA PHE A 35 1.65 -4.12 -19.53
C PHE A 35 2.44 -4.99 -18.54
N GLY A 36 3.76 -4.92 -18.58
CA GLY A 36 4.63 -5.66 -17.68
C GLY A 36 4.41 -5.28 -16.22
N SER A 37 4.38 -3.98 -15.93
CA SER A 37 4.09 -3.47 -14.60
C SER A 37 2.69 -3.89 -14.13
N MET A 38 1.69 -3.85 -15.00
CA MET A 38 0.33 -4.31 -14.71
C MET A 38 0.31 -5.80 -14.33
N VAL A 39 1.04 -6.64 -15.06
CA VAL A 39 1.16 -8.08 -14.73
C VAL A 39 1.88 -8.27 -13.40
N CYS A 40 3.00 -7.59 -13.19
CA CYS A 40 3.78 -7.68 -11.94
C CYS A 40 2.95 -7.27 -10.71
N TYR A 41 2.26 -6.14 -10.76
CA TYR A 41 1.41 -5.69 -9.65
C TYR A 41 0.20 -6.62 -9.45
N GLY A 42 -0.48 -7.01 -10.52
CA GLY A 42 -1.62 -7.92 -10.44
C GLY A 42 -1.26 -9.27 -9.83
N TYR A 43 -0.12 -9.82 -10.20
CA TYR A 43 0.43 -11.06 -9.67
C TYR A 43 0.83 -10.91 -8.20
N SER A 44 1.63 -9.90 -7.86
CA SER A 44 2.16 -9.69 -6.51
C SER A 44 1.06 -9.42 -5.49
N TYR A 45 0.15 -8.49 -5.79
CA TYR A 45 -0.94 -8.15 -4.88
C TYR A 45 -2.08 -9.18 -4.89
N GLY A 46 -2.24 -9.96 -5.98
CA GLY A 46 -3.11 -11.12 -5.98
C GLY A 46 -2.67 -12.17 -4.97
N TRP A 47 -1.38 -12.50 -4.98
CA TRP A 47 -0.79 -13.45 -4.04
C TRP A 47 -0.70 -12.88 -2.60
N ALA A 48 -0.45 -11.59 -2.44
CA ALA A 48 -0.47 -10.91 -1.14
C ALA A 48 -1.86 -10.90 -0.50
N ARG A 49 -2.92 -10.74 -1.31
CA ARG A 49 -4.31 -10.82 -0.84
C ARG A 49 -4.61 -12.16 -0.17
N ASP A 50 -4.12 -13.26 -0.72
CA ASP A 50 -4.41 -14.58 -0.19
C ASP A 50 -3.91 -14.73 1.26
N ILE A 51 -2.71 -14.20 1.57
CA ILE A 51 -2.21 -14.22 2.95
C ILE A 51 -2.97 -13.26 3.87
N ALA A 52 -3.47 -12.12 3.36
CA ALA A 52 -4.33 -11.24 4.13
C ALA A 52 -5.63 -11.95 4.57
N TRP A 53 -6.14 -12.87 3.75
CA TRP A 53 -7.25 -13.79 4.07
C TRP A 53 -6.82 -15.02 4.87
N ASN A 54 -5.59 -15.05 5.39
CA ASN A 54 -5.01 -16.20 6.10
C ASN A 54 -4.87 -17.49 5.24
N VAL A 55 -4.85 -17.36 3.92
CA VAL A 55 -4.68 -18.48 3.00
C VAL A 55 -3.20 -18.59 2.62
N HIS A 56 -2.54 -19.64 3.11
CA HIS A 56 -1.12 -19.90 2.88
C HIS A 56 -0.95 -20.76 1.62
N GLN A 57 -0.80 -20.11 0.49
CA GLN A 57 -0.53 -20.77 -0.79
C GLN A 57 0.85 -20.38 -1.33
N PRO A 58 1.54 -21.31 -2.01
CA PRO A 58 2.77 -20.96 -2.74
C PRO A 58 2.46 -19.96 -3.85
N MET A 59 3.50 -19.40 -4.46
CA MET A 59 3.38 -18.49 -5.60
C MET A 59 2.52 -19.11 -6.71
N PRO A 60 1.53 -18.40 -7.26
CA PRO A 60 0.67 -18.91 -8.32
C PRO A 60 1.47 -19.53 -9.48
N ALA A 61 0.98 -20.64 -10.02
CA ALA A 61 1.69 -21.35 -11.09
C ALA A 61 1.66 -20.56 -12.42
N ARG A 62 0.53 -19.88 -12.69
CA ARG A 62 0.33 -19.12 -13.93
C ARG A 62 0.67 -17.65 -13.72
N LEU A 63 1.58 -17.11 -14.55
CA LEU A 63 2.02 -15.72 -14.47
C LEU A 63 1.05 -14.76 -15.17
N LEU A 64 0.45 -15.18 -16.27
CA LEU A 64 -0.44 -14.37 -17.10
C LEU A 64 -1.93 -14.63 -16.85
N GLY A 65 -2.26 -15.40 -15.80
CA GLY A 65 -3.64 -15.70 -15.43
C GLY A 65 -3.73 -16.11 -13.98
N ASN A 66 -4.61 -15.48 -13.23
CA ASN A 66 -4.94 -15.90 -11.88
C ASN A 66 -6.18 -16.79 -11.90
N GLU A 67 -6.34 -17.62 -10.86
CA GLU A 67 -7.51 -18.46 -10.69
C GLU A 67 -8.82 -17.68 -10.66
N ASP A 68 -8.78 -16.43 -10.14
CA ASP A 68 -9.93 -15.53 -10.06
C ASP A 68 -10.16 -14.68 -11.32
N GLY A 69 -9.36 -14.83 -12.38
CA GLY A 69 -9.45 -14.07 -13.63
C GLY A 69 -9.22 -12.55 -13.52
N LYS A 70 -8.85 -12.04 -12.34
CA LYS A 70 -8.75 -10.60 -12.05
C LYS A 70 -7.32 -10.06 -12.07
N LEU A 71 -6.35 -10.78 -12.62
CA LEU A 71 -4.95 -10.35 -12.68
C LEU A 71 -4.81 -8.96 -13.29
N TYR A 72 -5.33 -8.78 -14.50
CA TYR A 72 -5.15 -7.55 -15.28
C TYR A 72 -5.90 -6.37 -14.69
N SER A 73 -7.14 -6.55 -14.25
CA SER A 73 -7.91 -5.47 -13.60
C SER A 73 -7.28 -5.05 -12.28
N ARG A 74 -6.80 -6.00 -11.47
CA ARG A 74 -6.09 -5.72 -10.23
C ARG A 74 -4.78 -4.99 -10.49
N GLY A 75 -4.01 -5.44 -11.48
CA GLY A 75 -2.75 -4.80 -11.86
C GLY A 75 -2.95 -3.40 -12.41
N PHE A 76 -3.95 -3.20 -13.25
CA PHE A 76 -4.29 -1.88 -13.76
C PHE A 76 -4.70 -0.91 -12.64
N PHE A 77 -5.56 -1.34 -11.72
CA PHE A 77 -5.98 -0.51 -10.59
C PHE A 77 -4.80 -0.19 -9.65
N ALA A 78 -3.92 -1.16 -9.40
CA ALA A 78 -2.70 -0.91 -8.63
C ALA A 78 -1.80 0.12 -9.31
N LEU A 79 -1.62 0.01 -10.63
CA LEU A 79 -0.85 0.96 -11.42
C LEU A 79 -1.44 2.37 -11.33
N VAL A 80 -2.77 2.53 -11.44
CA VAL A 80 -3.45 3.83 -11.28
C VAL A 80 -3.23 4.41 -9.89
N ILE A 81 -3.34 3.61 -8.81
CA ILE A 81 -3.13 4.08 -7.44
C ILE A 81 -1.68 4.56 -7.25
N PHE A 82 -0.69 3.77 -7.69
CA PHE A 82 0.72 4.17 -7.62
C PHE A 82 1.04 5.37 -8.51
N PHE A 83 0.42 5.48 -9.68
CA PHE A 83 0.59 6.62 -10.56
C PHE A 83 0.08 7.92 -9.91
N VAL A 84 -1.09 7.89 -9.29
CA VAL A 84 -1.62 9.04 -8.53
C VAL A 84 -0.67 9.41 -7.37
N ALA A 85 -0.18 8.41 -6.62
CA ALA A 85 0.80 8.65 -5.56
C ALA A 85 2.10 9.28 -6.08
N SER A 86 2.57 8.84 -7.26
CA SER A 86 3.76 9.40 -7.92
C SER A 86 3.56 10.86 -8.34
N ILE A 87 2.40 11.21 -8.89
CA ILE A 87 2.07 12.62 -9.21
C ILE A 87 2.10 13.48 -7.93
N VAL A 88 1.47 13.02 -6.86
CA VAL A 88 1.44 13.74 -5.58
C VAL A 88 2.87 13.92 -5.03
N SER A 89 3.75 12.94 -5.21
CA SER A 89 5.13 13.00 -4.70
C SER A 89 6.03 14.00 -5.42
N VAL A 90 5.69 14.40 -6.64
CA VAL A 90 6.46 15.39 -7.42
C VAL A 90 6.17 16.83 -6.96
N ILE A 91 4.96 17.09 -6.46
CA ILE A 91 4.51 18.45 -6.08
C ILE A 91 5.49 19.16 -5.12
N PRO A 92 5.94 18.56 -4.01
CA PRO A 92 6.91 19.18 -3.11
C PRO A 92 8.24 19.57 -3.79
N GLY A 93 8.72 18.74 -4.74
CA GLY A 93 9.94 19.04 -5.49
C GLY A 93 9.83 20.32 -6.32
N ILE A 94 8.67 20.56 -6.91
CA ILE A 94 8.40 21.79 -7.68
C ILE A 94 8.38 23.02 -6.75
N ILE A 95 7.90 22.86 -5.51
CA ILE A 95 7.76 23.99 -4.55
C ILE A 95 9.09 24.34 -3.88
N ILE A 96 9.88 23.33 -3.49
CA ILE A 96 11.09 23.52 -2.66
C ILE A 96 12.31 23.92 -3.50
N GLY A 97 12.29 23.64 -4.83
CA GLY A 97 13.40 23.90 -5.73
C GLY A 97 14.53 22.86 -5.65
N ASP A 98 15.55 23.02 -6.49
CA ASP A 98 16.64 22.05 -6.69
C ASP A 98 17.77 22.27 -5.68
N SER A 99 17.78 21.48 -4.62
CA SER A 99 18.91 21.36 -3.69
C SER A 99 19.09 19.89 -3.29
N ALA A 100 20.28 19.51 -2.83
CA ALA A 100 20.52 18.14 -2.34
C ALA A 100 19.60 17.79 -1.14
N PHE A 101 19.32 18.77 -0.29
CA PHE A 101 18.39 18.60 0.83
C PHE A 101 16.94 18.39 0.35
N SER A 102 16.48 19.20 -0.63
CA SER A 102 15.14 19.05 -1.17
C SER A 102 14.97 17.68 -1.85
N SER A 103 15.96 17.22 -2.59
CA SER A 103 15.96 15.90 -3.23
C SER A 103 15.84 14.76 -2.21
N LEU A 104 16.53 14.86 -1.07
CA LEU A 104 16.41 13.89 0.03
C LEU A 104 14.99 13.89 0.63
N VAL A 105 14.44 15.08 0.94
CA VAL A 105 13.09 15.21 1.51
C VAL A 105 12.04 14.67 0.54
N VAL A 106 12.11 15.03 -0.73
CA VAL A 106 11.19 14.54 -1.77
C VAL A 106 11.31 13.03 -1.93
N SER A 107 12.51 12.46 -1.90
CA SER A 107 12.73 11.02 -1.97
C SER A 107 12.09 10.28 -0.78
N LEU A 108 12.29 10.74 0.44
CA LEU A 108 11.69 10.16 1.64
C LEU A 108 10.16 10.25 1.61
N LEU A 109 9.62 11.41 1.22
CA LEU A 109 8.19 11.62 1.07
C LEU A 109 7.59 10.70 -0.01
N SER A 110 8.29 10.54 -1.13
CA SER A 110 7.88 9.64 -2.20
C SER A 110 7.79 8.19 -1.72
N HIS A 111 8.79 7.71 -0.97
CA HIS A 111 8.76 6.37 -0.38
C HIS A 111 7.61 6.20 0.61
N PHE A 112 7.37 7.21 1.44
CA PHE A 112 6.23 7.20 2.37
C PHE A 112 4.88 7.17 1.63
N LEU A 113 4.70 7.99 0.59
CA LEU A 113 3.49 7.99 -0.23
C LEU A 113 3.29 6.68 -0.99
N CYS A 114 4.37 6.07 -1.49
CA CYS A 114 4.29 4.74 -2.12
C CYS A 114 3.87 3.66 -1.12
N MET A 115 4.35 3.72 0.14
CA MET A 115 3.89 2.79 1.18
C MET A 115 2.44 3.02 1.57
N PHE A 116 2.01 4.27 1.66
CA PHE A 116 0.61 4.63 1.89
C PHE A 116 -0.27 4.13 0.73
N ALA A 117 0.17 4.31 -0.51
CA ALA A 117 -0.50 3.78 -1.70
C ALA A 117 -0.56 2.24 -1.67
N ALA A 118 0.45 1.55 -1.16
CA ALA A 118 0.45 0.09 -1.03
C ALA A 118 -0.67 -0.41 -0.10
N ILE A 119 -1.02 0.34 0.97
CA ILE A 119 -2.21 0.05 1.80
C ILE A 119 -3.47 0.15 0.94
N GLY A 120 -3.58 1.20 0.13
CA GLY A 120 -4.70 1.38 -0.79
C GLY A 120 -4.81 0.24 -1.81
N VAL A 121 -3.69 -0.20 -2.37
CA VAL A 121 -3.64 -1.34 -3.31
C VAL A 121 -4.04 -2.64 -2.62
N MET A 122 -3.63 -2.88 -1.37
CA MET A 122 -4.10 -4.04 -0.61
C MET A 122 -5.61 -4.00 -0.38
N ARG A 123 -6.17 -2.87 0.03
CA ARG A 123 -7.62 -2.70 0.18
C ARG A 123 -8.37 -2.91 -1.14
N MET A 124 -7.87 -2.32 -2.24
CA MET A 124 -8.40 -2.54 -3.58
C MET A 124 -8.36 -4.02 -3.97
N ALA A 125 -7.26 -4.72 -3.69
CA ALA A 125 -7.12 -6.15 -4.00
C ALA A 125 -8.11 -7.01 -3.20
N ILE A 126 -8.40 -6.66 -1.94
CA ILE A 126 -9.33 -7.37 -1.06
C ILE A 126 -10.78 -7.15 -1.52
N TYR A 127 -11.20 -5.90 -1.72
CA TYR A 127 -12.58 -5.56 -2.11
C TYR A 127 -12.86 -5.76 -3.61
N GLY A 128 -11.81 -5.86 -4.45
CA GLY A 128 -11.94 -5.96 -5.90
C GLY A 128 -12.46 -4.69 -6.58
N ARG A 129 -12.44 -3.53 -5.91
CA ARG A 129 -12.94 -2.24 -6.37
C ARG A 129 -11.88 -1.16 -6.20
N ILE A 130 -11.67 -0.36 -7.25
CA ILE A 130 -10.68 0.73 -7.24
C ILE A 130 -11.00 1.79 -6.15
N SER A 131 -12.29 2.06 -5.90
CA SER A 131 -12.72 3.02 -4.88
C SER A 131 -12.22 2.70 -3.47
N ALA A 132 -12.08 1.42 -3.14
CA ALA A 132 -11.53 0.99 -1.85
C ALA A 132 -10.05 1.39 -1.68
N GLY A 133 -9.32 1.53 -2.78
CA GLY A 133 -7.92 1.97 -2.80
C GLY A 133 -7.72 3.46 -2.59
N PHE A 134 -8.79 4.27 -2.69
CA PHE A 134 -8.73 5.73 -2.48
C PHE A 134 -9.42 6.20 -1.19
N GLN A 135 -9.80 5.29 -0.30
CA GLN A 135 -10.38 5.62 1.00
C GLN A 135 -9.32 6.09 1.99
N VAL A 136 -8.83 7.31 1.83
CA VAL A 136 -7.74 7.90 2.62
C VAL A 136 -7.99 7.78 4.12
N LYS A 137 -9.23 8.03 4.62
CA LYS A 137 -9.56 7.91 6.04
C LYS A 137 -9.31 6.49 6.58
N LYS A 138 -9.72 5.45 5.83
CA LYS A 138 -9.52 4.06 6.23
C LYS A 138 -8.06 3.63 6.15
N MET A 139 -7.36 4.06 5.10
CA MET A 139 -5.92 3.83 4.96
C MET A 139 -5.15 4.48 6.10
N TRP A 140 -5.52 5.71 6.48
CA TRP A 140 -4.94 6.43 7.61
C TRP A 140 -5.20 5.72 8.94
N SER A 141 -6.42 5.27 9.18
CA SER A 141 -6.80 4.50 10.37
C SER A 141 -5.98 3.22 10.51
N MET A 142 -5.83 2.44 9.42
CA MET A 142 -4.96 1.25 9.41
C MET A 142 -3.50 1.60 9.69
N MET A 143 -3.00 2.66 9.07
CA MET A 143 -1.61 3.11 9.26
C MET A 143 -1.34 3.54 10.70
N THR A 144 -2.24 4.30 11.32
CA THR A 144 -2.07 4.79 12.70
C THR A 144 -2.22 3.68 13.73
N HIS A 145 -3.00 2.64 13.43
CA HIS A 145 -3.17 1.49 14.32
C HIS A 145 -1.87 0.67 14.48
N ASP A 146 -1.15 0.41 13.37
CA ASP A 146 0.17 -0.25 13.41
C ASP A 146 1.20 0.47 12.51
N PHE A 147 1.55 1.69 12.89
CA PHE A 147 2.57 2.48 12.22
C PHE A 147 3.96 1.82 12.31
N ASN A 148 4.26 1.19 13.44
CA ASN A 148 5.57 0.58 13.66
C ASN A 148 5.82 -0.62 12.74
N GLY A 149 4.80 -1.47 12.52
CA GLY A 149 4.88 -2.56 11.55
C GLY A 149 5.10 -2.07 10.13
N LEU A 150 4.37 -1.02 9.73
CA LEU A 150 4.53 -0.39 8.43
C LEU A 150 5.91 0.25 8.24
N LEU A 151 6.43 0.94 9.28
CA LEU A 151 7.75 1.56 9.25
C LEU A 151 8.88 0.50 9.10
N ARG A 152 8.72 -0.67 9.72
CA ARG A 152 9.66 -1.80 9.53
C ARG A 152 9.66 -2.28 8.07
N ILE A 153 8.49 -2.40 7.44
CA ILE A 153 8.39 -2.78 6.02
C ILE A 153 9.06 -1.70 5.16
N LEU A 154 8.74 -0.43 5.38
CA LEU A 154 9.34 0.70 4.67
C LEU A 154 10.87 0.73 4.80
N GLY A 155 11.39 0.59 6.02
CA GLY A 155 12.83 0.58 6.27
C GLY A 155 13.55 -0.56 5.53
N MET A 156 12.94 -1.74 5.48
CA MET A 156 13.50 -2.89 4.75
C MET A 156 13.45 -2.69 3.23
N VAL A 157 12.38 -2.07 2.70
CA VAL A 157 12.28 -1.73 1.26
C VAL A 157 13.35 -0.72 0.88
N ILE A 158 13.52 0.33 1.68
CA ILE A 158 14.57 1.35 1.45
C ILE A 158 15.95 0.72 1.50
N LEU A 159 16.25 -0.09 2.52
CA LEU A 159 17.54 -0.75 2.66
C LEU A 159 17.83 -1.69 1.48
N ALA A 160 16.88 -2.53 1.11
CA ALA A 160 17.03 -3.43 -0.02
C ALA A 160 17.17 -2.66 -1.35
N GLY A 161 16.40 -1.59 -1.54
CA GLY A 161 16.50 -0.70 -2.69
C GLY A 161 17.86 -0.01 -2.78
N LEU A 162 18.41 0.46 -1.65
CA LEU A 162 19.76 1.05 -1.60
C LEU A 162 20.84 0.03 -1.97
N ILE A 163 20.79 -1.19 -1.42
CA ILE A 163 21.77 -2.25 -1.73
C ILE A 163 21.74 -2.59 -3.23
N ILE A 164 20.54 -2.81 -3.77
CA ILE A 164 20.34 -3.12 -5.18
C ILE A 164 20.76 -1.93 -6.05
N GLY A 165 20.31 -0.72 -5.74
CA GLY A 165 20.65 0.50 -6.46
C GLY A 165 22.15 0.76 -6.49
N PHE A 166 22.85 0.55 -5.37
CA PHE A 166 24.31 0.68 -5.30
C PHE A 166 25.02 -0.37 -6.17
N ALA A 167 24.61 -1.65 -6.07
CA ALA A 167 25.20 -2.72 -6.86
C ALA A 167 25.03 -2.49 -8.37
N PHE A 168 23.84 -2.08 -8.81
CA PHE A 168 23.59 -1.77 -10.22
C PHE A 168 24.23 -0.46 -10.66
N GLY A 169 24.29 0.55 -9.78
CA GLY A 169 25.01 1.81 -10.02
C GLY A 169 26.49 1.58 -10.34
N ILE A 170 27.15 0.72 -9.56
CA ILE A 170 28.53 0.28 -9.86
C ILE A 170 28.60 -0.45 -11.19
N GLY A 171 27.66 -1.37 -11.46
CA GLY A 171 27.61 -2.10 -12.73
C GLY A 171 27.51 -1.17 -13.93
N PHE A 172 26.63 -0.19 -13.91
CA PHE A 172 26.49 0.81 -14.98
C PHE A 172 27.71 1.72 -15.09
N ALA A 173 28.32 2.13 -13.97
CA ALA A 173 29.55 2.93 -13.98
C ALA A 173 30.71 2.15 -14.63
N LEU A 174 30.87 0.87 -14.31
CA LEU A 174 31.90 0.02 -14.93
C LEU A 174 31.64 -0.16 -16.43
N LEU A 175 30.39 -0.33 -16.86
CA LEU A 175 30.02 -0.39 -18.26
C LEU A 175 30.34 0.92 -19.00
N ALA A 176 30.07 2.07 -18.38
CA ALA A 176 30.43 3.37 -18.96
C ALA A 176 31.93 3.54 -19.12
N VAL A 177 32.72 3.16 -18.11
CA VAL A 177 34.20 3.16 -18.22
C VAL A 177 34.66 2.21 -19.31
N LEU A 178 34.13 1.00 -19.37
CA LEU A 178 34.45 0.02 -20.41
C LEU A 178 34.16 0.56 -21.82
N PHE A 179 33.02 1.22 -22.00
CA PHE A 179 32.65 1.87 -23.26
C PHE A 179 33.64 2.95 -23.65
N VAL A 180 34.05 3.83 -22.73
CA VAL A 180 35.03 4.88 -22.96
C VAL A 180 36.38 4.26 -23.37
N VAL A 181 36.82 3.21 -22.66
CA VAL A 181 38.06 2.49 -22.99
C VAL A 181 38.01 1.87 -24.40
N PHE A 182 36.90 1.22 -24.74
CA PHE A 182 36.70 0.68 -26.08
C PHE A 182 36.73 1.78 -27.17
N CYS A 183 36.10 2.91 -26.91
CA CYS A 183 36.14 4.06 -27.80
C CYS A 183 37.57 4.59 -27.97
N MET A 184 38.34 4.71 -26.89
CA MET A 184 39.75 5.12 -26.93
C MET A 184 40.61 4.16 -27.75
N LEU A 185 40.44 2.86 -27.57
CA LEU A 185 41.19 1.84 -28.33
C LEU A 185 40.81 1.84 -29.82
N ALA A 186 39.54 2.03 -30.16
CA ALA A 186 39.05 2.06 -31.53
C ALA A 186 39.59 3.24 -32.34
N VAL A 187 39.90 4.37 -31.67
CA VAL A 187 40.36 5.62 -32.30
C VAL A 187 41.87 5.80 -32.17
N GLY A 188 42.60 4.79 -31.67
CA GLY A 188 44.05 4.89 -31.51
C GLY A 188 44.53 5.84 -30.40
N GLY A 189 43.66 6.10 -29.39
CA GLY A 189 43.99 6.85 -28.18
C GLY A 189 43.76 8.37 -28.24
N ASP A 190 43.42 8.93 -29.37
CA ASP A 190 43.27 10.40 -29.54
C ASP A 190 41.79 10.84 -29.70
N ILE A 191 41.02 10.63 -28.65
CA ILE A 191 39.59 11.04 -28.60
C ILE A 191 39.44 12.56 -28.73
N SER A 192 40.41 13.34 -28.29
CA SER A 192 40.34 14.81 -28.35
C SER A 192 40.13 15.32 -29.77
N MET A 193 40.71 14.63 -30.75
CA MET A 193 40.58 14.97 -32.17
C MET A 193 39.15 14.79 -32.71
N TYR A 194 38.33 13.88 -32.12
CA TYR A 194 36.97 13.59 -32.58
C TYR A 194 35.90 14.36 -31.79
N LEU A 195 36.15 14.70 -30.53
CA LEU A 195 35.20 15.49 -29.71
C LEU A 195 35.24 16.99 -30.08
N PHE A 196 36.35 17.50 -30.64
CA PHE A 196 36.53 18.91 -30.99
C PHE A 196 36.61 19.16 -32.50
N TYR A 197 36.45 18.12 -33.33
CA TYR A 197 36.46 18.26 -34.77
C TYR A 197 35.17 18.88 -35.29
N ASP A 198 35.29 19.88 -36.12
CA ASP A 198 34.17 20.61 -36.72
C ASP A 198 33.21 19.65 -37.45
N SER A 199 31.93 19.75 -37.13
CA SER A 199 30.84 18.88 -37.59
C SER A 199 30.63 18.82 -39.11
N SER A 200 31.48 19.50 -39.89
CA SER A 200 31.40 19.58 -41.34
C SER A 200 32.06 18.40 -42.09
N SER A 201 32.84 17.54 -41.42
CA SER A 201 33.53 16.40 -42.06
C SER A 201 33.33 15.09 -41.28
N PHE A 202 32.10 14.61 -41.26
CA PHE A 202 31.79 13.32 -40.68
C PHE A 202 32.32 12.19 -41.56
N ASP A 203 33.37 11.49 -41.10
CA ASP A 203 33.95 10.35 -41.84
C ASP A 203 33.17 9.05 -41.46
N PRO A 204 32.47 8.41 -42.43
CA PRO A 204 31.76 7.17 -42.20
C PRO A 204 32.61 6.00 -41.69
N SER A 205 33.93 6.03 -41.93
CA SER A 205 34.86 5.00 -41.47
C SER A 205 34.95 4.95 -39.93
N VAL A 206 34.74 6.08 -39.27
CA VAL A 206 34.74 6.20 -37.83
C VAL A 206 33.57 5.42 -37.23
N ILE A 207 32.38 5.46 -37.83
CA ILE A 207 31.24 4.65 -37.41
C ILE A 207 31.59 3.16 -37.42
N GLY A 208 32.27 2.70 -38.47
CA GLY A 208 32.70 1.32 -38.61
C GLY A 208 33.63 0.86 -37.48
N ALA A 209 34.49 1.76 -36.99
CA ALA A 209 35.40 1.46 -35.88
C ALA A 209 34.68 1.35 -34.51
N PHE A 210 33.65 2.18 -34.31
CA PHE A 210 32.87 2.17 -33.05
C PHE A 210 31.77 1.12 -33.02
N ALA A 211 31.25 0.65 -34.15
CA ALA A 211 30.10 -0.23 -34.23
C ALA A 211 30.23 -1.53 -33.38
N PRO A 212 31.36 -2.26 -33.41
CA PRO A 212 31.53 -3.47 -32.60
C PRO A 212 31.49 -3.18 -31.10
N ALA A 213 32.16 -2.10 -30.65
CA ALA A 213 32.17 -1.69 -29.25
C ALA A 213 30.77 -1.29 -28.79
N ALA A 214 30.05 -0.51 -29.60
CA ALA A 214 28.68 -0.10 -29.31
C ALA A 214 27.71 -1.30 -29.19
N ILE A 215 27.83 -2.29 -30.08
CA ILE A 215 27.02 -3.51 -30.04
C ILE A 215 27.30 -4.31 -28.75
N ILE A 216 28.58 -4.52 -28.41
CA ILE A 216 28.94 -5.23 -27.16
C ILE A 216 28.37 -4.49 -25.94
N CYS A 217 28.58 -3.18 -25.84
CA CYS A 217 28.07 -2.37 -24.77
C CYS A 217 26.53 -2.39 -24.70
N LEU A 218 25.83 -2.32 -25.83
CA LEU A 218 24.39 -2.43 -25.90
C LEU A 218 23.90 -3.77 -25.35
N VAL A 219 24.51 -4.88 -25.73
CA VAL A 219 24.18 -6.22 -25.21
C VAL A 219 24.39 -6.26 -23.71
N LEU A 220 25.52 -5.76 -23.20
CA LEU A 220 25.80 -5.75 -21.75
C LEU A 220 24.81 -4.86 -20.97
N VAL A 221 24.43 -3.69 -21.51
CA VAL A 221 23.39 -2.83 -20.95
C VAL A 221 22.05 -3.54 -20.90
N LEU A 222 21.63 -4.25 -21.95
CA LEU A 222 20.39 -5.02 -21.99
C LEU A 222 20.40 -6.15 -20.96
N VAL A 223 21.51 -6.87 -20.82
CA VAL A 223 21.66 -7.92 -19.79
C VAL A 223 21.56 -7.32 -18.38
N LEU A 224 22.26 -6.22 -18.12
CA LEU A 224 22.22 -5.55 -16.81
C LEU A 224 20.81 -4.99 -16.51
N ALA A 225 20.16 -4.40 -17.51
CA ALA A 225 18.76 -3.93 -17.40
C ALA A 225 17.81 -5.10 -17.09
N TYR A 226 18.00 -6.26 -17.73
CA TYR A 226 17.20 -7.45 -17.43
C TYR A 226 17.38 -7.93 -15.98
N ILE A 227 18.64 -8.03 -15.51
CA ILE A 227 18.91 -8.43 -14.12
C ILE A 227 18.29 -7.41 -13.14
N THR A 228 18.39 -6.11 -13.43
CA THR A 228 17.75 -5.03 -12.65
C THR A 228 16.23 -5.21 -12.61
N SER A 229 15.61 -5.53 -13.74
CA SER A 229 14.17 -5.79 -13.83
C SER A 229 13.76 -7.01 -12.99
N CYS A 230 14.53 -8.09 -13.03
CA CYS A 230 14.29 -9.27 -12.18
C CYS A 230 14.39 -8.91 -10.68
N ALA A 231 15.41 -8.15 -10.29
CA ALA A 231 15.58 -7.70 -8.91
C ALA A 231 14.42 -6.79 -8.45
N SER A 232 13.96 -5.90 -9.31
CA SER A 232 12.81 -5.03 -9.04
C SER A 232 11.51 -5.82 -8.87
N CYS A 233 11.25 -6.81 -9.73
CA CYS A 233 10.11 -7.71 -9.62
C CYS A 233 10.17 -8.55 -8.34
N TRP A 234 11.36 -9.04 -7.98
CA TRP A 234 11.57 -9.75 -6.72
C TRP A 234 11.27 -8.88 -5.50
N LEU A 235 11.76 -7.63 -5.46
CA LEU A 235 11.46 -6.68 -4.39
C LEU A 235 9.97 -6.37 -4.30
N ASN A 236 9.30 -6.20 -5.44
CA ASN A 236 7.86 -5.94 -5.48
C ASN A 236 7.06 -7.12 -4.89
N LEU A 237 7.41 -8.35 -5.25
CA LEU A 237 6.82 -9.56 -4.68
C LEU A 237 7.01 -9.63 -3.16
N LEU A 238 8.22 -9.36 -2.71
CA LEU A 238 8.60 -9.40 -1.30
C LEU A 238 7.84 -8.34 -0.50
N GLN A 239 7.78 -7.11 -1.01
CA GLN A 239 7.04 -6.01 -0.41
C GLN A 239 5.53 -6.29 -0.37
N ALA A 240 4.95 -6.72 -1.48
CA ALA A 240 3.53 -7.02 -1.56
C ALA A 240 3.15 -8.13 -0.56
N ARG A 241 3.95 -9.20 -0.48
CA ARG A 241 3.72 -10.32 0.45
C ARG A 241 3.84 -9.87 1.90
N ALA A 242 4.86 -9.03 2.24
CA ALA A 242 5.02 -8.44 3.57
C ALA A 242 3.82 -7.55 3.94
N MET A 243 3.30 -6.77 2.98
CA MET A 243 2.06 -6.00 3.16
C MET A 243 0.85 -6.90 3.39
N GLY A 244 0.78 -8.06 2.75
CA GLY A 244 -0.25 -9.06 3.00
C GLY A 244 -0.23 -9.56 4.44
N TYR A 245 0.96 -9.88 4.98
CA TYR A 245 1.14 -10.27 6.38
C TYR A 245 0.78 -9.14 7.35
N TRP A 246 1.16 -7.91 7.03
CA TRP A 246 0.78 -6.75 7.82
C TRP A 246 -0.74 -6.52 7.80
N THR A 247 -1.38 -6.69 6.66
CA THR A 247 -2.85 -6.53 6.54
C THR A 247 -3.62 -7.62 7.26
N ARG A 248 -3.07 -8.84 7.39
CA ARG A 248 -3.70 -9.98 8.07
C ARG A 248 -4.07 -9.68 9.53
N GLN A 249 -3.29 -8.85 10.24
CA GLN A 249 -3.56 -8.50 11.63
C GLN A 249 -4.88 -7.75 11.84
N PHE A 250 -5.44 -7.15 10.80
CA PHE A 250 -6.70 -6.41 10.86
C PHE A 250 -7.94 -7.30 10.65
N ASP A 251 -7.81 -8.62 10.77
CA ASP A 251 -8.91 -9.60 10.62
C ASP A 251 -9.75 -9.36 9.36
N VAL A 252 -9.10 -9.52 8.18
CA VAL A 252 -9.73 -9.30 6.87
C VAL A 252 -10.99 -10.15 6.68
N ALA A 253 -11.07 -11.30 7.35
CA ALA A 253 -12.23 -12.20 7.27
C ALA A 253 -13.51 -11.56 7.84
N SER A 254 -13.40 -10.62 8.78
CA SER A 254 -14.52 -9.90 9.39
C SER A 254 -14.89 -8.61 8.63
N TRP A 255 -14.12 -8.22 7.60
CA TRP A 255 -14.42 -7.03 6.81
C TRP A 255 -15.73 -7.21 6.04
N ARG A 256 -16.61 -6.22 6.16
CA ARG A 256 -17.91 -6.13 5.48
C ARG A 256 -17.80 -5.24 4.23
N GLY A 257 -18.63 -4.22 4.12
CA GLY A 257 -18.55 -3.22 3.05
C GLY A 257 -17.30 -2.33 3.17
N GLN A 258 -16.86 -1.78 2.05
CA GLN A 258 -15.65 -0.92 2.02
C GLN A 258 -15.79 0.35 2.87
N ASN A 259 -17.03 0.80 3.15
CA ASN A 259 -17.34 2.01 3.93
C ASN A 259 -17.58 1.71 5.41
N ASP A 260 -17.76 0.45 5.78
CA ASP A 260 -18.05 0.05 7.14
C ASP A 260 -16.85 0.29 8.07
N PRO A 261 -17.06 0.49 9.37
CA PRO A 261 -15.94 0.59 10.31
C PRO A 261 -15.08 -0.67 10.26
N MET A 262 -13.79 -0.50 10.42
CA MET A 262 -12.86 -1.62 10.57
C MET A 262 -13.11 -2.32 11.90
N PRO A 263 -12.79 -3.62 12.05
CA PRO A 263 -13.03 -4.34 13.31
C PRO A 263 -12.45 -3.64 14.52
N PHE A 264 -11.21 -3.19 14.46
CA PHE A 264 -10.58 -2.45 15.55
C PHE A 264 -11.21 -1.07 15.81
N GLU A 265 -11.71 -0.37 14.79
CA GLU A 265 -12.46 0.88 14.97
C GLU A 265 -13.79 0.64 15.70
N ALA A 266 -14.45 -0.50 15.43
CA ALA A 266 -15.68 -0.88 16.09
C ALA A 266 -15.43 -1.27 17.56
N GLU A 267 -14.33 -1.98 17.85
CA GLU A 267 -13.90 -2.35 19.19
C GLU A 267 -13.53 -1.10 20.01
N ASP A 268 -12.76 -0.17 19.44
CA ASP A 268 -12.40 1.10 20.09
C ASP A 268 -13.64 1.96 20.38
N ALA A 269 -14.59 2.02 19.45
CA ALA A 269 -15.85 2.72 19.65
C ALA A 269 -16.70 2.07 20.78
N ALA A 270 -16.76 0.75 20.81
CA ALA A 270 -17.47 0.02 21.87
C ALA A 270 -16.80 0.21 23.23
N ALA A 271 -15.47 0.15 23.29
CA ALA A 271 -14.70 0.41 24.51
C ALA A 271 -14.90 1.84 25.02
N THR A 272 -14.89 2.83 24.11
CA THR A 272 -15.15 4.23 24.44
C THR A 272 -16.57 4.43 24.97
N ALA A 273 -17.58 3.80 24.34
CA ALA A 273 -18.95 3.86 24.80
C ALA A 273 -19.13 3.20 26.17
N ALA A 274 -18.47 2.06 26.41
CA ALA A 274 -18.49 1.38 27.71
C ALA A 274 -17.85 2.24 28.82
N ALA A 275 -16.72 2.88 28.54
CA ALA A 275 -16.04 3.79 29.44
C ALA A 275 -16.91 5.03 29.76
N ALA A 276 -17.59 5.60 28.77
CA ALA A 276 -18.51 6.71 28.96
C ALA A 276 -19.74 6.30 29.83
N ALA A 277 -20.29 5.12 29.60
CA ALA A 277 -21.38 4.58 30.40
C ALA A 277 -20.96 4.32 31.86
N ALA A 278 -19.74 3.76 32.06
CA ALA A 278 -19.22 3.56 33.42
C ALA A 278 -18.98 4.89 34.14
N ASN A 279 -18.47 5.91 33.44
CA ASN A 279 -18.27 7.24 34.02
C ASN A 279 -19.60 7.92 34.36
N ALA A 280 -20.63 7.82 33.50
CA ALA A 280 -21.97 8.30 33.78
C ALA A 280 -22.61 7.60 35.00
N ALA A 281 -22.43 6.28 35.13
CA ALA A 281 -22.89 5.52 36.28
C ALA A 281 -22.19 5.94 37.58
N ALA A 282 -20.87 6.19 37.53
CA ALA A 282 -20.11 6.69 38.68
C ALA A 282 -20.56 8.08 39.11
N ILE A 283 -20.84 9.00 38.20
CA ILE A 283 -21.37 10.34 38.46
C ILE A 283 -22.75 10.23 39.09
N ALA A 284 -23.65 9.36 38.59
CA ALA A 284 -24.98 9.13 39.15
C ALA A 284 -24.91 8.55 40.57
N ALA A 285 -23.99 7.61 40.84
CA ALA A 285 -23.76 7.04 42.16
C ALA A 285 -23.22 8.08 43.15
N ALA A 286 -22.32 8.96 42.73
CA ALA A 286 -21.79 10.05 43.53
C ALA A 286 -22.89 11.07 43.89
N GLY A 287 -23.78 11.43 42.91
CA GLY A 287 -24.92 12.28 43.13
C GLY A 287 -25.92 11.70 44.16
N ALA A 288 -26.22 10.40 44.04
CA ALA A 288 -27.09 9.71 45.00
C ALA A 288 -26.47 9.57 46.42
N ALA A 289 -25.13 9.52 46.51
CA ALA A 289 -24.45 9.53 47.81
C ALA A 289 -24.45 10.92 48.45
N ALA A 290 -24.36 12.00 47.68
CA ALA A 290 -24.43 13.37 48.17
C ALA A 290 -25.81 13.74 48.67
N GLU A 291 -26.90 13.17 48.08
CA GLU A 291 -28.30 13.41 48.53
C GLU A 291 -28.62 12.70 49.83
N LYS A 292 -27.87 11.69 50.24
CA LYS A 292 -28.02 10.96 51.52
C LYS A 292 -27.26 11.56 52.69
N GLN A 293 -26.50 12.64 52.48
CA GLN A 293 -25.86 13.34 53.60
C GLN A 293 -26.92 14.20 54.34
N PRO A 294 -27.15 14.00 55.66
CA PRO A 294 -28.04 14.83 56.40
C PRO A 294 -27.54 16.27 56.38
N PRO A 295 -28.45 17.27 56.36
CA PRO A 295 -28.06 18.68 56.32
C PRO A 295 -27.14 18.97 57.52
N SER A 296 -25.93 19.38 57.20
CA SER A 296 -24.95 19.87 58.17
C SER A 296 -25.54 21.11 58.82
N GLU A 297 -25.64 21.11 60.15
CA GLU A 297 -26.06 22.20 61.00
C GLU A 297 -25.30 23.47 60.61
N GLU A 298 -26.02 24.51 60.16
CA GLU A 298 -25.45 25.79 59.69
C GLU A 298 -24.77 26.50 60.81
N ASP A 299 -23.45 26.61 60.82
CA ASP A 299 -22.71 27.60 61.58
C ASP A 299 -22.95 28.99 60.97
N PRO A 300 -23.19 30.05 61.77
CA PRO A 300 -23.62 31.35 61.29
C PRO A 300 -22.52 32.02 60.47
N ILE A 301 -22.89 32.39 59.25
CA ILE A 301 -22.07 33.01 58.21
C ILE A 301 -21.55 34.38 58.68
N LYS A 302 -20.24 34.50 58.80
CA LYS A 302 -19.53 35.80 58.85
C LYS A 302 -19.55 36.48 57.46
N PRO A 303 -19.94 37.77 57.38
CA PRO A 303 -20.02 38.43 56.07
C PRO A 303 -18.62 38.64 55.47
N VAL A 304 -18.40 38.14 54.24
CA VAL A 304 -17.22 38.36 53.39
C VAL A 304 -17.50 39.58 52.50
N PRO A 305 -16.57 40.54 52.37
CA PRO A 305 -16.77 41.75 51.54
C PRO A 305 -16.74 41.42 50.06
N ALA A 306 -17.64 42.08 49.30
CA ALA A 306 -17.78 42.01 47.87
C ALA A 306 -16.53 42.54 47.16
N THR A 307 -15.95 41.71 46.29
CA THR A 307 -14.95 42.17 45.33
C THR A 307 -15.39 41.77 43.91
N SER A 308 -15.85 42.75 43.22
CA SER A 308 -15.70 43.17 41.82
C SER A 308 -15.52 42.10 40.70
N ALA A 309 -16.44 42.25 39.75
CA ALA A 309 -16.32 42.17 38.29
C ALA A 309 -15.97 40.81 37.63
N ALA A 310 -17.03 40.20 37.10
CA ALA A 310 -16.93 39.26 35.96
C ALA A 310 -16.89 40.02 34.65
N PRO A 311 -16.08 39.58 33.64
CA PRO A 311 -16.18 40.14 32.31
C PRO A 311 -17.36 39.47 31.56
N ALA A 312 -18.09 40.33 30.83
CA ALA A 312 -19.21 39.99 29.96
C ALA A 312 -18.79 39.07 28.82
N VAL A 313 -19.53 37.99 28.63
CA VAL A 313 -19.46 37.14 27.45
C VAL A 313 -20.48 37.64 26.44
N ASP A 314 -20.01 37.99 25.26
CA ASP A 314 -20.77 38.50 24.10
C ASP A 314 -21.60 37.35 23.45
N PRO A 315 -22.91 37.45 23.31
CA PRO A 315 -23.75 36.45 22.67
C PRO A 315 -24.00 36.82 21.22
N SER A 316 -23.03 36.60 20.35
CA SER A 316 -23.26 36.67 18.90
C SER A 316 -22.51 35.59 18.13
N THR A 317 -23.02 34.34 18.20
CA THR A 317 -22.76 33.36 17.15
C THR A 317 -24.09 32.89 16.63
N GLN A 318 -24.46 33.43 15.47
CA GLN A 318 -25.64 33.06 14.71
C GLN A 318 -25.59 31.60 14.28
N LEU A 319 -26.64 30.87 14.62
CA LEU A 319 -27.01 29.58 14.04
C LEU A 319 -27.35 29.80 12.56
N VAL A 320 -26.56 29.23 11.67
CA VAL A 320 -26.90 29.05 10.26
C VAL A 320 -27.86 27.87 10.17
N ALA A 321 -29.08 28.15 9.71
CA ALA A 321 -30.12 27.16 9.49
C ALA A 321 -29.73 26.26 8.29
N ASP A 322 -29.81 24.95 8.50
CA ASP A 322 -29.75 23.93 7.44
C ASP A 322 -30.98 24.04 6.53
N GLU A 323 -30.72 24.20 5.25
CA GLU A 323 -31.74 24.01 4.20
C GLU A 323 -32.07 22.52 4.04
N PRO A 324 -33.33 22.14 3.83
CA PRO A 324 -33.73 20.74 3.64
C PRO A 324 -33.35 20.27 2.23
N TYR A 325 -32.55 19.24 2.18
CA TYR A 325 -32.20 18.49 0.94
C TYR A 325 -33.40 17.70 0.44
N GLU A 326 -33.93 18.07 -0.71
CA GLU A 326 -34.95 17.32 -1.44
C GLU A 326 -34.35 16.03 -2.05
N ALA A 327 -34.89 14.88 -1.68
CA ALA A 327 -34.54 13.58 -2.24
C ALA A 327 -35.14 13.43 -3.67
N PRO A 328 -34.37 12.98 -4.68
CA PRO A 328 -34.93 12.66 -5.98
C PRO A 328 -35.78 11.40 -5.94
N ALA A 329 -36.94 11.47 -6.66
CA ALA A 329 -38.00 10.48 -6.75
C ALA A 329 -37.48 9.08 -7.18
N SER A 330 -38.08 8.09 -6.56
CA SER A 330 -37.93 6.66 -6.80
C SER A 330 -38.32 6.28 -8.27
N GLY A 331 -37.32 5.78 -9.01
CA GLY A 331 -37.54 5.03 -10.24
C GLY A 331 -37.96 3.58 -9.94
N GLU A 332 -38.97 3.13 -10.66
CA GLU A 332 -39.58 1.81 -10.55
C GLU A 332 -38.56 0.67 -10.68
N THR A 333 -38.58 -0.25 -9.71
CA THR A 333 -37.86 -1.51 -9.75
C THR A 333 -38.70 -2.57 -10.47
N PRO A 334 -38.17 -3.30 -11.47
CA PRO A 334 -38.88 -4.46 -12.02
C PRO A 334 -38.93 -5.57 -10.96
N ALA A 335 -40.10 -6.18 -10.85
CA ALA A 335 -40.37 -7.33 -9.98
C ALA A 335 -39.43 -8.50 -10.33
N THR A 336 -38.58 -8.84 -9.40
CA THR A 336 -37.75 -10.06 -9.48
C THR A 336 -38.45 -11.14 -8.65
N ASP A 337 -38.60 -12.34 -9.25
CA ASP A 337 -39.14 -13.54 -8.62
C ASP A 337 -38.51 -13.85 -7.25
N PRO A 338 -39.23 -14.49 -6.31
CA PRO A 338 -38.71 -14.83 -4.99
C PRO A 338 -37.58 -15.85 -5.10
N VAL A 339 -36.34 -15.38 -4.96
CA VAL A 339 -35.15 -16.25 -4.82
C VAL A 339 -35.31 -17.01 -3.51
N GLN A 340 -35.41 -18.33 -3.56
CA GLN A 340 -35.32 -19.21 -2.39
C GLN A 340 -34.02 -18.89 -1.60
N PRO A 341 -34.06 -18.82 -0.27
CA PRO A 341 -32.87 -18.61 0.54
C PRO A 341 -31.92 -19.79 0.30
N ALA A 342 -30.78 -19.49 -0.34
CA ALA A 342 -29.72 -20.48 -0.51
C ALA A 342 -29.27 -20.98 0.88
N GLU A 343 -29.34 -22.28 1.12
CA GLU A 343 -28.85 -22.90 2.35
C GLU A 343 -27.36 -22.56 2.57
N ALA A 344 -27.03 -22.13 3.78
CA ALA A 344 -25.67 -21.80 4.14
C ALA A 344 -24.81 -23.10 4.14
N PRO A 345 -23.70 -23.15 3.35
CA PRO A 345 -22.93 -24.40 3.23
C PRO A 345 -22.12 -24.68 4.49
N LEU A 346 -22.22 -25.92 4.97
CA LEU A 346 -21.38 -26.43 6.07
C LEU A 346 -20.01 -26.84 5.53
N CYS A 347 -18.94 -26.43 6.20
CA CYS A 347 -17.59 -26.82 5.81
C CYS A 347 -17.36 -28.33 6.08
N PRO A 348 -17.00 -29.13 5.08
CA PRO A 348 -16.78 -30.56 5.24
C PRO A 348 -15.57 -30.89 6.12
N LYS A 349 -14.65 -29.93 6.33
CA LYS A 349 -13.43 -30.14 7.10
C LYS A 349 -13.56 -29.81 8.59
N CYS A 350 -14.31 -28.78 8.96
CA CYS A 350 -14.39 -28.29 10.35
C CYS A 350 -15.83 -28.14 10.86
N GLY A 351 -16.87 -28.41 10.04
CA GLY A 351 -18.27 -28.32 10.43
C GLY A 351 -18.82 -26.90 10.63
N GLN A 352 -18.03 -25.84 10.29
CA GLN A 352 -18.46 -24.46 10.43
C GLN A 352 -19.48 -24.06 9.36
N LEU A 353 -20.57 -23.40 9.77
CA LEU A 353 -21.53 -22.81 8.86
C LEU A 353 -20.90 -21.56 8.18
N ASN A 354 -21.05 -21.47 6.86
CA ASN A 354 -20.50 -20.37 6.07
C ASN A 354 -21.61 -19.59 5.37
N ASN A 355 -21.32 -18.36 4.98
CA ASN A 355 -22.30 -17.54 4.27
C ASN A 355 -22.60 -18.15 2.88
N PRO A 356 -23.84 -18.05 2.38
CA PRO A 356 -24.21 -18.50 1.05
C PRO A 356 -23.28 -17.86 -0.01
N GLY A 357 -22.72 -18.67 -0.89
CA GLY A 357 -21.80 -18.23 -1.93
C GLY A 357 -20.33 -18.07 -1.49
N SER A 358 -19.97 -18.42 -0.25
CA SER A 358 -18.57 -18.47 0.19
C SER A 358 -17.84 -19.61 -0.47
N LYS A 359 -16.73 -19.31 -1.17
CA LYS A 359 -15.87 -20.32 -1.82
C LYS A 359 -14.89 -21.01 -0.85
N PHE A 360 -14.65 -20.39 0.31
CA PHE A 360 -13.72 -20.88 1.32
C PHE A 360 -14.35 -20.78 2.71
N CYS A 361 -14.03 -21.74 3.57
CA CYS A 361 -14.48 -21.74 4.94
C CYS A 361 -13.83 -20.61 5.76
N VAL A 362 -14.62 -19.80 6.43
CA VAL A 362 -14.15 -18.68 7.26
C VAL A 362 -13.33 -19.12 8.46
N ALA A 363 -13.53 -20.34 8.97
CA ALA A 363 -12.84 -20.84 10.16
C ALA A 363 -11.53 -21.57 9.84
N CYS A 364 -11.47 -22.41 8.79
CA CYS A 364 -10.30 -23.26 8.51
C CYS A 364 -9.66 -23.02 7.14
N GLY A 365 -10.19 -22.10 6.31
CA GLY A 365 -9.66 -21.76 5.00
C GLY A 365 -9.81 -22.86 3.93
N SER A 366 -10.48 -23.99 4.22
CA SER A 366 -10.68 -25.03 3.22
C SER A 366 -11.69 -24.59 2.16
N LYS A 367 -11.46 -24.99 0.90
CA LYS A 367 -12.37 -24.75 -0.21
C LYS A 367 -13.71 -25.45 0.09
N LEU A 368 -14.79 -24.69 -0.01
CA LEU A 368 -16.16 -25.20 0.01
C LEU A 368 -16.50 -25.67 -1.40
N ALA A 369 -17.32 -26.72 -1.54
CA ALA A 369 -17.73 -27.22 -2.85
C ALA A 369 -18.35 -26.07 -3.68
N ASP A 370 -18.10 -26.07 -4.99
CA ASP A 370 -18.64 -25.10 -5.96
C ASP A 370 -20.13 -25.23 -6.05
#